data_56d7a60bcc1e8b4fe400acf4b0b0c07e
#
_entry.id   56d7a60bcc1e8b4fe400acf4b0b0c07e
#
_cell.length_a   1.000
_cell.length_b   1.000
_cell.length_c   1.000
_cell.angle_alpha   90.00
_cell.angle_beta   90.00
_cell.angle_gamma   90.00
#
_symmetry.space_group_name_H-M   'P 1'
#
loop_
_entity.id
_entity.type
_entity.pdbx_description
1 polymer ?
#
loop_
_entity_poly.entity_id
_entity_poly.type
_entity_poly.pdbx_seq_one_letter_code
_entity_poly.pdbx_strand_id
1 'polypeptide(L)'
;EKINPLSTVDLVIDHSVMVDEYASGKSFNQNVEREFSRNGERYSFLKWGQKAFDNFRVVPPGTGICHQVNLEYLSKVVWSSKSGNDLYAYPDTLVGTDSHTTMVNGLSVLGWGVGGIEAEAAMLGQPISMLIPEVIGVELKGKLKEGTTATDLVLIIVEMLRKKGVVGKFVEFYGEGLKNLTLADRATIANMAPEYGATCGFFPIDDE
;
A
#
# COMPACT_ATOMS: atom_id res chain seq x y z
N GLU A 1 -14.52 29.27 5.22
CA GLU A 1 -13.23 28.78 4.76
C GLU A 1 -13.28 27.27 4.67
N LYS A 2 -13.10 26.70 3.47
CA LYS A 2 -13.08 25.25 3.29
C LYS A 2 -11.73 24.73 3.75
N ILE A 3 -11.71 23.80 4.68
CA ILE A 3 -10.50 23.08 5.10
C ILE A 3 -10.39 21.86 4.20
N ASN A 4 -9.48 21.91 3.21
CA ASN A 4 -9.16 20.77 2.36
C ASN A 4 -7.85 20.11 2.83
N PRO A 5 -7.73 18.80 2.68
CA PRO A 5 -6.42 18.16 2.79
C PRO A 5 -5.42 18.80 1.81
N LEU A 6 -4.22 19.06 2.27
CA LEU A 6 -3.14 19.63 1.42
C LEU A 6 -2.46 18.54 0.57
N SER A 7 -2.55 17.30 0.99
CA SER A 7 -2.13 16.13 0.23
C SER A 7 -3.35 15.36 -0.25
N THR A 8 -3.21 14.57 -1.31
CA THR A 8 -4.26 13.63 -1.75
C THR A 8 -4.52 12.59 -0.67
N VAL A 9 -5.79 12.37 -0.35
CA VAL A 9 -6.23 11.40 0.66
C VAL A 9 -7.16 10.38 0.01
N ASP A 10 -6.79 9.12 0.14
CA ASP A 10 -7.61 7.99 -0.25
C ASP A 10 -8.09 7.24 1.00
N LEU A 11 -9.41 7.22 1.21
CA LEU A 11 -10.02 6.39 2.23
C LEU A 11 -10.56 5.13 1.57
N VAL A 12 -10.01 4.00 1.95
CA VAL A 12 -10.33 2.70 1.36
C VAL A 12 -11.19 1.90 2.31
N ILE A 13 -12.35 1.44 1.83
CA ILE A 13 -13.25 0.57 2.59
C ILE A 13 -12.86 -0.88 2.29
N ASP A 14 -11.89 -1.35 3.03
CA ASP A 14 -11.41 -2.72 2.93
C ASP A 14 -11.94 -3.61 4.05
N HIS A 15 -12.01 -4.91 3.79
CA HIS A 15 -12.48 -5.93 4.74
C HIS A 15 -13.87 -5.69 5.34
N SER A 16 -14.65 -4.75 4.77
CA SER A 16 -15.94 -4.37 5.34
C SER A 16 -17.08 -5.29 4.90
N VAL A 17 -16.96 -5.92 3.74
CA VAL A 17 -18.00 -6.82 3.25
C VAL A 17 -17.89 -8.18 3.94
N MET A 18 -18.80 -8.42 4.89
CA MET A 18 -18.87 -9.70 5.58
C MET A 18 -19.45 -10.78 4.66
N VAL A 19 -18.95 -11.99 4.79
CA VAL A 19 -19.44 -13.16 4.05
C VAL A 19 -20.61 -13.80 4.80
N ASP A 20 -21.82 -13.31 4.54
CA ASP A 20 -23.06 -13.90 5.06
C ASP A 20 -23.58 -14.99 4.12
N GLU A 21 -23.45 -14.77 2.81
CA GLU A 21 -23.83 -15.69 1.74
C GLU A 21 -22.60 -16.15 0.98
N TYR A 22 -22.58 -17.41 0.55
CA TYR A 22 -21.44 -18.01 -0.13
C TYR A 22 -21.85 -19.07 -1.15
N ALA A 23 -20.89 -19.56 -1.92
CA ALA A 23 -21.02 -20.66 -2.86
C ALA A 23 -22.09 -20.47 -3.97
N SER A 24 -22.45 -19.22 -4.30
CA SER A 24 -23.35 -18.93 -5.42
C SER A 24 -22.92 -17.67 -6.18
N GLY A 25 -23.27 -17.59 -7.47
CA GLY A 25 -23.00 -16.38 -8.27
C GLY A 25 -23.71 -15.11 -7.80
N LYS A 26 -24.66 -15.22 -6.87
CA LYS A 26 -25.41 -14.09 -6.29
C LYS A 26 -24.84 -13.62 -4.96
N SER A 27 -24.02 -14.46 -4.30
CA SER A 27 -23.53 -14.22 -2.93
C SER A 27 -22.80 -12.88 -2.80
N PHE A 28 -21.97 -12.51 -3.77
CA PHE A 28 -21.26 -11.22 -3.73
C PHE A 28 -22.21 -10.04 -3.65
N ASN A 29 -23.18 -9.95 -4.54
CA ASN A 29 -24.13 -8.83 -4.56
C ASN A 29 -24.98 -8.79 -3.27
N GLN A 30 -25.41 -9.95 -2.78
CA GLN A 30 -26.17 -10.05 -1.52
C GLN A 30 -25.35 -9.54 -0.33
N ASN A 31 -24.07 -9.89 -0.25
CA ASN A 31 -23.19 -9.43 0.82
C ASN A 31 -22.96 -7.90 0.73
N VAL A 32 -22.75 -7.36 -0.46
CA VAL A 32 -22.61 -5.90 -0.66
C VAL A 32 -23.89 -5.16 -0.28
N GLU A 33 -25.05 -5.64 -0.69
CA GLU A 33 -26.35 -5.05 -0.32
C GLU A 33 -26.56 -5.04 1.20
N ARG A 34 -26.20 -6.12 1.89
CA ARG A 34 -26.25 -6.20 3.34
C ARG A 34 -25.27 -5.23 4.01
N GLU A 35 -24.08 -5.09 3.45
CA GLU A 35 -23.09 -4.12 3.95
C GLU A 35 -23.65 -2.70 3.91
N PHE A 36 -24.21 -2.29 2.79
CA PHE A 36 -24.83 -0.98 2.66
C PHE A 36 -26.05 -0.80 3.59
N SER A 37 -26.85 -1.84 3.77
CA SER A 37 -27.98 -1.82 4.70
C SER A 37 -27.55 -1.64 6.15
N ARG A 38 -26.48 -2.34 6.57
CA ARG A 38 -25.95 -2.27 7.95
C ARG A 38 -25.25 -0.96 8.27
N ASN A 39 -24.51 -0.43 7.30
CA ASN A 39 -23.59 0.69 7.48
C ASN A 39 -23.96 1.93 6.65
N GLY A 40 -25.25 2.09 6.31
CA GLY A 40 -25.72 3.17 5.45
C GLY A 40 -25.39 4.57 5.94
N GLU A 41 -25.42 4.82 7.26
CA GLU A 41 -25.03 6.12 7.84
C GLU A 41 -23.55 6.42 7.57
N ARG A 42 -22.68 5.43 7.78
CA ARG A 42 -21.23 5.57 7.52
C ARG A 42 -20.98 5.93 6.06
N TYR A 43 -21.61 5.23 5.13
CA TYR A 43 -21.42 5.51 3.70
C TYR A 43 -22.04 6.84 3.25
N SER A 44 -23.14 7.24 3.86
CA SER A 44 -23.70 8.56 3.63
C SER A 44 -22.76 9.67 4.10
N PHE A 45 -22.13 9.51 5.25
CA PHE A 45 -21.14 10.44 5.77
C PHE A 45 -19.89 10.50 4.87
N LEU A 46 -19.35 9.35 4.46
CA LEU A 46 -18.19 9.29 3.58
C LEU A 46 -18.48 9.91 2.20
N LYS A 47 -19.66 9.68 1.67
CA LYS A 47 -20.10 10.32 0.42
C LYS A 47 -20.23 11.83 0.55
N TRP A 48 -20.69 12.32 1.70
CA TRP A 48 -20.68 13.75 2.00
C TRP A 48 -19.23 14.28 2.04
N GLY A 49 -18.32 13.61 2.75
CA GLY A 49 -16.91 13.99 2.83
C GLY A 49 -16.25 14.10 1.44
N GLN A 50 -16.46 13.10 0.59
CA GLN A 50 -15.94 13.12 -0.79
C GLN A 50 -16.46 14.31 -1.63
N LYS A 51 -17.66 14.84 -1.32
CA LYS A 51 -18.20 16.03 -1.98
C LYS A 51 -17.75 17.33 -1.32
N ALA A 52 -17.46 17.29 -0.03
CA ALA A 52 -17.09 18.47 0.75
C ALA A 52 -15.62 18.85 0.58
N PHE A 53 -14.75 17.89 0.33
CA PHE A 53 -13.31 18.08 0.18
C PHE A 53 -12.84 17.81 -1.25
N ASP A 54 -11.91 18.63 -1.74
CA ASP A 54 -11.41 18.55 -3.12
C ASP A 54 -10.36 17.44 -3.30
N ASN A 55 -9.54 17.17 -2.27
CA ASN A 55 -8.43 16.20 -2.29
C ASN A 55 -8.75 14.91 -1.52
N PHE A 56 -10.02 14.54 -1.45
CA PHE A 56 -10.47 13.37 -0.71
C PHE A 56 -11.25 12.42 -1.61
N ARG A 57 -10.79 11.19 -1.71
CA ARG A 57 -11.46 10.13 -2.47
C ARG A 57 -11.81 8.97 -1.56
N VAL A 58 -12.98 8.38 -1.78
CA VAL A 58 -13.43 7.17 -1.10
C VAL A 58 -13.49 6.02 -2.10
N VAL A 59 -12.79 4.94 -1.81
CA VAL A 59 -12.92 3.67 -2.52
C VAL A 59 -14.01 2.85 -1.84
N PRO A 60 -15.15 2.58 -2.50
CA PRO A 60 -16.33 1.97 -1.89
C PRO A 60 -16.10 0.50 -1.54
N PRO A 61 -16.94 -0.09 -0.67
CA PRO A 61 -16.92 -1.53 -0.41
C PRO A 61 -17.24 -2.34 -1.67
N GLY A 62 -16.72 -3.57 -1.73
CA GLY A 62 -16.90 -4.44 -2.88
C GLY A 62 -15.90 -4.20 -4.03
N THR A 63 -14.96 -3.28 -3.88
CA THR A 63 -13.87 -3.03 -4.85
C THR A 63 -12.70 -4.03 -4.69
N GLY A 64 -12.75 -4.88 -3.69
CA GLY A 64 -11.67 -5.78 -3.29
C GLY A 64 -10.72 -5.16 -2.27
N ILE A 65 -9.70 -5.88 -1.90
CA ILE A 65 -8.71 -5.45 -0.92
C ILE A 65 -7.67 -4.59 -1.64
N CYS A 66 -7.93 -3.29 -1.77
CA CYS A 66 -7.10 -2.40 -2.59
C CYS A 66 -5.65 -2.34 -2.13
N HIS A 67 -5.40 -2.37 -0.83
CA HIS A 67 -4.04 -2.34 -0.29
C HIS A 67 -3.25 -3.65 -0.48
N GLN A 68 -3.82 -4.65 -1.11
CA GLN A 68 -3.15 -5.92 -1.42
C GLN A 68 -3.26 -6.31 -2.90
N VAL A 69 -4.46 -6.28 -3.49
CA VAL A 69 -4.69 -6.82 -4.83
C VAL A 69 -4.99 -5.78 -5.89
N ASN A 70 -5.29 -4.55 -5.50
CA ASN A 70 -5.61 -3.44 -6.40
C ASN A 70 -4.80 -2.19 -6.03
N LEU A 71 -3.48 -2.36 -5.92
CA LEU A 71 -2.54 -1.31 -5.47
C LEU A 71 -2.57 -0.07 -6.36
N GLU A 72 -2.90 -0.21 -7.64
CA GLU A 72 -3.03 0.87 -8.60
C GLU A 72 -4.12 1.90 -8.25
N TYR A 73 -5.07 1.54 -7.40
CA TYR A 73 -6.04 2.50 -6.86
C TYR A 73 -5.44 3.42 -5.80
N LEU A 74 -4.34 3.01 -5.19
CA LEU A 74 -3.69 3.73 -4.09
C LEU A 74 -2.44 4.48 -4.53
N SER A 75 -1.77 3.99 -5.57
CA SER A 75 -0.48 4.53 -6.01
C SER A 75 -0.44 4.73 -7.52
N LYS A 76 0.23 5.79 -7.95
CA LYS A 76 0.35 6.17 -9.37
C LYS A 76 1.75 5.95 -9.93
N VAL A 77 2.69 5.51 -9.14
CA VAL A 77 4.12 5.39 -9.45
C VAL A 77 4.76 6.75 -9.77
N VAL A 78 4.16 7.53 -10.67
CA VAL A 78 4.64 8.88 -11.04
C VAL A 78 3.48 9.87 -10.99
N TRP A 79 3.69 10.94 -10.26
CA TRP A 79 2.82 12.12 -10.25
C TRP A 79 3.33 13.19 -11.21
N SER A 80 2.42 14.04 -11.66
CA SER A 80 2.77 15.24 -12.40
C SER A 80 2.03 16.46 -11.86
N SER A 81 2.71 17.61 -11.82
CA SER A 81 2.11 18.89 -11.45
C SER A 81 2.57 19.99 -12.39
N LYS A 82 1.74 21.00 -12.58
CA LYS A 82 2.09 22.21 -13.34
C LYS A 82 2.45 23.33 -12.39
N SER A 83 3.57 24.02 -12.68
CA SER A 83 3.96 25.25 -12.01
C SER A 83 4.29 26.28 -13.07
N GLY A 84 3.41 27.26 -13.26
CA GLY A 84 3.48 28.19 -14.40
C GLY A 84 3.32 27.45 -15.74
N ASN A 85 4.32 27.57 -16.61
CA ASN A 85 4.36 26.88 -17.92
C ASN A 85 5.08 25.54 -17.88
N ASP A 86 5.68 25.17 -16.76
CA ASP A 86 6.47 23.94 -16.64
C ASP A 86 5.64 22.79 -16.08
N LEU A 87 5.89 21.59 -16.60
CA LEU A 87 5.34 20.34 -16.12
C LEU A 87 6.43 19.59 -15.35
N TYR A 88 6.19 19.34 -14.07
CA TYR A 88 7.07 18.57 -13.22
C TYR A 88 6.53 17.16 -13.07
N ALA A 89 7.40 16.16 -13.23
CA ALA A 89 7.12 14.77 -12.91
C ALA A 89 7.97 14.34 -11.72
N TYR A 90 7.36 13.61 -10.79
CA TYR A 90 8.04 13.16 -9.57
C TYR A 90 7.50 11.80 -9.14
N PRO A 91 8.33 10.97 -8.47
CA PRO A 91 7.90 9.66 -7.98
C PRO A 91 6.80 9.81 -6.91
N ASP A 92 5.89 8.85 -6.91
CA ASP A 92 4.88 8.75 -5.86
C ASP A 92 5.49 8.24 -4.57
N THR A 93 5.00 8.78 -3.45
CA THR A 93 5.29 8.31 -2.10
C THR A 93 3.99 8.38 -1.30
N LEU A 94 3.78 7.44 -0.40
CA LEU A 94 2.59 7.44 0.43
C LEU A 94 2.84 6.93 1.85
N VAL A 95 1.98 7.35 2.74
CA VAL A 95 1.86 6.78 4.08
C VAL A 95 0.41 6.32 4.29
N GLY A 96 0.22 5.28 5.06
CA GLY A 96 -1.12 4.76 5.34
C GLY A 96 -1.24 4.22 6.76
N THR A 97 -2.46 4.18 7.27
CA THR A 97 -2.74 3.69 8.63
C THR A 97 -2.89 2.17 8.70
N ASP A 98 -2.74 1.48 7.57
CA ASP A 98 -2.81 0.04 7.47
C ASP A 98 -1.43 -0.63 7.52
N SER A 99 -1.34 -1.81 8.14
CA SER A 99 -0.09 -2.58 8.22
C SER A 99 0.39 -3.10 6.86
N HIS A 100 -0.50 -3.19 5.87
CA HIS A 100 -0.19 -3.63 4.51
C HIS A 100 0.19 -2.47 3.57
N THR A 101 0.27 -1.24 4.06
CA THR A 101 0.70 -0.08 3.26
C THR A 101 2.02 -0.31 2.56
N THR A 102 2.93 -1.04 3.19
CA THR A 102 4.24 -1.38 2.62
C THR A 102 4.18 -2.21 1.33
N MET A 103 3.05 -2.80 1.00
CA MET A 103 2.90 -3.60 -0.23
C MET A 103 3.12 -2.77 -1.50
N VAL A 104 2.85 -1.47 -1.47
CA VAL A 104 3.08 -0.55 -2.61
C VAL A 104 4.56 -0.45 -3.02
N ASN A 105 5.49 -0.81 -2.13
CA ASN A 105 6.91 -0.84 -2.47
C ASN A 105 7.25 -1.92 -3.52
N GLY A 106 6.37 -2.89 -3.73
CA GLY A 106 6.45 -3.82 -4.86
C GLY A 106 6.25 -3.13 -6.21
N LEU A 107 5.52 -2.00 -6.26
CA LEU A 107 5.35 -1.13 -7.42
C LEU A 107 6.45 -0.06 -7.52
N SER A 108 7.51 -0.16 -6.73
CA SER A 108 8.55 0.87 -6.60
C SER A 108 8.04 2.23 -6.07
N VAL A 109 6.91 2.23 -5.40
CA VAL A 109 6.37 3.39 -4.68
C VAL A 109 6.83 3.30 -3.23
N LEU A 110 7.53 4.33 -2.76
CA LEU A 110 8.01 4.36 -1.38
C LEU A 110 6.84 4.61 -0.43
N GLY A 111 6.51 3.62 0.37
CA GLY A 111 5.39 3.68 1.30
C GLY A 111 5.59 2.88 2.57
N TRP A 112 5.05 3.38 3.68
CA TRP A 112 5.06 2.68 4.98
C TRP A 112 3.85 3.03 5.85
N GLY A 113 3.63 2.17 6.85
CA GLY A 113 2.56 2.35 7.82
C GLY A 113 2.89 3.45 8.86
N VAL A 114 1.89 4.25 9.19
CA VAL A 114 1.97 5.30 10.21
C VAL A 114 0.78 5.22 11.17
N GLY A 115 0.90 5.89 12.31
CA GLY A 115 -0.24 6.08 13.21
C GLY A 115 -1.25 7.11 12.69
N GLY A 116 -2.46 7.12 13.26
CA GLY A 116 -3.53 8.05 12.85
C GLY A 116 -3.12 9.52 12.96
N ILE A 117 -2.42 9.90 14.03
CA ILE A 117 -1.95 11.27 14.25
C ILE A 117 -0.95 11.71 13.16
N GLU A 118 -0.07 10.81 12.74
CA GLU A 118 0.89 11.10 11.67
C GLU A 118 0.19 11.21 10.31
N ALA A 119 -0.84 10.38 10.07
CA ALA A 119 -1.66 10.50 8.88
C ALA A 119 -2.40 11.84 8.83
N GLU A 120 -2.99 12.28 9.95
CA GLU A 120 -3.63 13.59 10.06
C GLU A 120 -2.62 14.73 9.81
N ALA A 121 -1.41 14.64 10.36
CA ALA A 121 -0.36 15.61 10.11
C ALA A 121 0.00 15.68 8.62
N ALA A 122 0.13 14.54 7.95
CA ALA A 122 0.38 14.48 6.51
C ALA A 122 -0.76 15.12 5.69
N MET A 123 -2.02 14.84 6.04
CA MET A 123 -3.19 15.47 5.41
C MET A 123 -3.18 16.99 5.54
N LEU A 124 -2.73 17.51 6.67
CA LEU A 124 -2.62 18.95 6.94
C LEU A 124 -1.33 19.58 6.38
N GLY A 125 -0.53 18.81 5.64
CA GLY A 125 0.73 19.28 5.07
C GLY A 125 1.83 19.54 6.11
N GLN A 126 1.71 18.96 7.29
CA GLN A 126 2.76 19.05 8.30
C GLN A 126 3.89 18.06 7.99
N PRO A 127 5.14 18.44 8.14
CA PRO A 127 6.26 17.52 7.92
C PRO A 127 6.28 16.42 8.97
N ILE A 128 6.49 15.19 8.51
CA ILE A 128 6.79 14.04 9.36
C ILE A 128 8.30 13.96 9.50
N SER A 129 8.81 14.18 10.71
CA SER A 129 10.24 14.08 10.98
C SER A 129 10.63 12.62 11.21
N MET A 130 11.63 12.14 10.49
CA MET A 130 12.29 10.87 10.77
C MET A 130 13.80 11.00 10.69
N LEU A 131 14.52 10.19 11.45
CA LEU A 131 15.96 10.05 11.28
C LEU A 131 16.23 9.43 9.89
N ILE A 132 17.32 9.85 9.25
CA ILE A 132 17.75 9.24 7.99
C ILE A 132 17.96 7.75 8.24
N PRO A 133 17.18 6.87 7.58
CA PRO A 133 17.23 5.44 7.85
C PRO A 133 18.52 4.82 7.29
N GLU A 134 19.05 3.84 8.02
CA GLU A 134 20.05 2.94 7.45
C GLU A 134 19.36 2.05 6.41
N VAL A 135 20.00 1.85 5.26
CA VAL A 135 19.49 0.97 4.20
C VAL A 135 20.28 -0.34 4.20
N ILE A 136 19.55 -1.45 4.30
CA ILE A 136 20.10 -2.81 4.23
C ILE A 136 19.78 -3.41 2.87
N GLY A 137 20.81 -3.69 2.08
CA GLY A 137 20.65 -4.34 0.79
C GLY A 137 20.44 -5.85 0.90
N VAL A 138 19.49 -6.40 0.15
CA VAL A 138 19.26 -7.84 -0.03
C VAL A 138 19.47 -8.19 -1.49
N GLU A 139 20.55 -8.88 -1.79
CA GLU A 139 20.86 -9.33 -3.14
C GLU A 139 20.13 -10.64 -3.47
N LEU A 140 19.26 -10.61 -4.48
CA LEU A 140 18.55 -11.79 -4.98
C LEU A 140 19.30 -12.40 -6.16
N LYS A 141 19.59 -13.69 -6.09
CA LYS A 141 20.34 -14.45 -7.12
C LYS A 141 19.58 -15.69 -7.55
N GLY A 142 19.68 -15.99 -8.85
CA GLY A 142 19.08 -17.19 -9.40
C GLY A 142 17.56 -17.12 -9.50
N LYS A 143 16.91 -18.27 -9.36
CA LYS A 143 15.44 -18.42 -9.46
C LYS A 143 14.93 -19.44 -8.45
N LEU A 144 13.66 -19.35 -8.15
CA LEU A 144 12.98 -20.35 -7.32
C LEU A 144 13.06 -21.73 -7.97
N LYS A 145 13.25 -22.75 -7.16
CA LYS A 145 13.24 -24.14 -7.62
C LYS A 145 11.80 -24.54 -7.94
N GLU A 146 11.64 -25.48 -8.85
CA GLU A 146 10.33 -26.06 -9.14
C GLU A 146 9.70 -26.61 -7.87
N GLY A 147 8.41 -26.28 -7.64
CA GLY A 147 7.67 -26.65 -6.45
C GLY A 147 7.82 -25.70 -5.25
N THR A 148 8.67 -24.67 -5.33
CA THR A 148 8.71 -23.57 -4.34
C THR A 148 7.74 -22.45 -4.70
N THR A 149 7.13 -21.86 -3.70
CA THR A 149 6.18 -20.75 -3.85
C THR A 149 6.78 -19.42 -3.41
N ALA A 150 6.14 -18.31 -3.76
CA ALA A 150 6.49 -17.00 -3.23
C ALA A 150 6.45 -16.97 -1.70
N THR A 151 5.52 -17.70 -1.08
CA THR A 151 5.41 -17.82 0.38
C THR A 151 6.66 -18.42 1.01
N ASP A 152 7.23 -19.47 0.40
CA ASP A 152 8.48 -20.07 0.90
C ASP A 152 9.62 -19.06 0.88
N LEU A 153 9.74 -18.30 -0.21
CA LEU A 153 10.74 -17.24 -0.33
C LEU A 153 10.55 -16.15 0.73
N VAL A 154 9.31 -15.67 0.89
CA VAL A 154 8.98 -14.62 1.85
C VAL A 154 9.30 -15.05 3.27
N LEU A 155 8.96 -16.28 3.67
CA LEU A 155 9.25 -16.78 5.01
C LEU A 155 10.77 -16.87 5.29
N ILE A 156 11.56 -17.26 4.30
CA ILE A 156 13.02 -17.28 4.40
C ILE A 156 13.57 -15.85 4.56
N ILE A 157 13.07 -14.90 3.77
CA ILE A 157 13.47 -13.49 3.85
C ILE A 157 13.13 -12.93 5.24
N VAL A 158 11.93 -13.20 5.75
CA VAL A 158 11.50 -12.76 7.08
C VAL A 158 12.44 -13.31 8.16
N GLU A 159 12.75 -14.60 8.13
CA GLU A 159 13.66 -15.22 9.09
C GLU A 159 15.07 -14.60 9.02
N MET A 160 15.61 -14.45 7.82
CA MET A 160 16.94 -13.90 7.58
C MET A 160 17.05 -12.45 8.08
N LEU A 161 16.08 -11.59 7.72
CA LEU A 161 16.09 -10.19 8.11
C LEU A 161 15.84 -9.99 9.60
N ARG A 162 14.98 -10.81 10.22
CA ARG A 162 14.83 -10.82 11.68
C ARG A 162 16.13 -11.17 12.40
N LYS A 163 16.84 -12.18 11.94
CA LYS A 163 18.17 -12.55 12.48
C LYS A 163 19.20 -11.43 12.27
N LYS A 164 19.13 -10.72 11.15
CA LYS A 164 20.01 -9.57 10.86
C LYS A 164 19.71 -8.36 11.75
N GLY A 165 18.48 -8.17 12.17
CA GLY A 165 18.06 -7.03 12.97
C GLY A 165 17.90 -5.75 12.13
N VAL A 166 16.75 -5.60 11.48
CA VAL A 166 16.46 -4.50 10.56
C VAL A 166 15.40 -3.51 11.11
N VAL A 167 15.15 -3.54 12.41
CA VAL A 167 14.15 -2.68 13.05
C VAL A 167 14.50 -1.21 12.82
N GLY A 168 13.53 -0.45 12.31
CA GLY A 168 13.68 0.96 12.00
C GLY A 168 14.56 1.28 10.79
N LYS A 169 14.95 0.27 10.02
CA LYS A 169 15.75 0.40 8.80
C LYS A 169 14.88 0.25 7.56
N PHE A 170 15.43 0.67 6.43
CA PHE A 170 14.88 0.36 5.11
C PHE A 170 15.60 -0.86 4.55
N VAL A 171 14.87 -1.68 3.80
CA VAL A 171 15.43 -2.82 3.09
C VAL A 171 15.30 -2.59 1.59
N GLU A 172 16.41 -2.69 0.86
CA GLU A 172 16.45 -2.57 -0.60
C GLU A 172 16.70 -3.93 -1.22
N PHE A 173 15.80 -4.39 -2.07
CA PHE A 173 15.96 -5.62 -2.84
C PHE A 173 16.57 -5.32 -4.20
N TYR A 174 17.61 -6.05 -4.57
CA TYR A 174 18.32 -5.87 -5.83
C TYR A 174 18.93 -7.18 -6.33
N GLY A 175 19.54 -7.15 -7.51
CA GLY A 175 20.24 -8.28 -8.08
C GLY A 175 19.53 -8.94 -9.27
N GLU A 176 20.24 -9.84 -9.93
CA GLU A 176 19.77 -10.51 -11.15
C GLU A 176 18.53 -11.41 -10.95
N GLY A 177 18.35 -11.90 -9.70
CA GLY A 177 17.20 -12.73 -9.34
C GLY A 177 15.86 -12.02 -9.42
N LEU A 178 15.83 -10.66 -9.41
CA LEU A 178 14.60 -9.88 -9.55
C LEU A 178 13.84 -10.22 -10.83
N LYS A 179 14.53 -10.48 -11.93
CA LYS A 179 13.93 -10.85 -13.21
C LYS A 179 13.10 -12.15 -13.19
N ASN A 180 13.26 -12.94 -12.12
CA ASN A 180 12.54 -14.19 -11.93
C ASN A 180 11.40 -14.08 -10.91
N LEU A 181 11.11 -12.86 -10.42
CA LEU A 181 10.02 -12.56 -9.51
C LEU A 181 8.98 -11.72 -10.24
N THR A 182 7.74 -12.17 -10.19
CA THR A 182 6.61 -11.37 -10.68
C THR A 182 6.38 -10.17 -9.76
N LEU A 183 5.66 -9.18 -10.26
CA LEU A 183 5.21 -8.03 -9.46
C LEU A 183 4.47 -8.49 -8.19
N ALA A 184 3.62 -9.51 -8.29
CA ALA A 184 2.90 -10.07 -7.15
C ALA A 184 3.83 -10.67 -6.09
N ASP A 185 4.92 -11.33 -6.51
CA ASP A 185 5.93 -11.87 -5.59
C ASP A 185 6.65 -10.74 -4.85
N ARG A 186 7.07 -9.69 -5.58
CA ARG A 186 7.71 -8.49 -5.00
C ARG A 186 6.78 -7.78 -4.03
N ALA A 187 5.52 -7.60 -4.39
CA ALA A 187 4.51 -6.99 -3.53
C ALA A 187 4.30 -7.81 -2.26
N THR A 188 4.32 -9.14 -2.35
CA THR A 188 4.20 -10.03 -1.19
C THR A 188 5.39 -9.88 -0.24
N ILE A 189 6.60 -9.80 -0.77
CA ILE A 189 7.81 -9.56 0.02
C ILE A 189 7.75 -8.18 0.70
N ALA A 190 7.36 -7.14 -0.04
CA ALA A 190 7.22 -5.78 0.47
C ALA A 190 6.14 -5.69 1.57
N ASN A 191 5.03 -6.43 1.40
CA ASN A 191 3.94 -6.49 2.37
C ASN A 191 4.40 -6.97 3.75
N MET A 192 5.38 -7.87 3.78
CA MET A 192 5.90 -8.47 5.02
C MET A 192 6.97 -7.62 5.72
N ALA A 193 7.16 -6.36 5.31
CA ALA A 193 8.13 -5.48 5.97
C ALA A 193 7.91 -5.33 7.48
N PRO A 194 6.68 -5.16 8.00
CA PRO A 194 6.46 -5.17 9.45
C PRO A 194 6.85 -6.49 10.10
N GLU A 195 6.63 -7.62 9.46
CA GLU A 195 6.94 -8.94 9.98
C GLU A 195 8.45 -9.18 10.10
N TYR A 196 9.26 -8.73 9.15
CA TYR A 196 10.71 -8.78 9.34
C TYR A 196 11.28 -7.61 10.14
N GLY A 197 10.45 -6.62 10.47
CA GLY A 197 10.75 -5.53 11.39
C GLY A 197 11.30 -4.26 10.74
N ALA A 198 11.36 -4.18 9.43
CA ALA A 198 11.78 -2.99 8.70
C ALA A 198 10.65 -1.95 8.59
N THR A 199 11.01 -0.70 8.35
CA THR A 199 10.03 0.36 8.03
C THR A 199 9.37 0.08 6.69
N CYS A 200 10.16 -0.29 5.68
CA CYS A 200 9.69 -0.76 4.38
C CYS A 200 10.75 -1.64 3.71
N GLY A 201 10.32 -2.36 2.67
CA GLY A 201 11.22 -3.13 1.81
C GLY A 201 10.85 -2.84 0.36
N PHE A 202 11.72 -2.15 -0.36
CA PHE A 202 11.40 -1.60 -1.68
C PHE A 202 12.18 -2.29 -2.80
N PHE A 203 11.60 -2.21 -3.98
CA PHE A 203 12.10 -2.77 -5.22
C PHE A 203 12.40 -1.67 -6.23
N PRO A 204 13.36 -1.87 -7.15
CA PRO A 204 13.61 -0.93 -8.22
C PRO A 204 12.50 -0.96 -9.28
N ILE A 205 12.42 0.11 -10.08
CA ILE A 205 11.64 0.11 -11.32
C ILE A 205 12.46 -0.66 -12.37
N ASP A 206 11.84 -1.60 -13.04
CA ASP A 206 12.39 -2.37 -14.14
C ASP A 206 11.31 -2.64 -15.22
N ASP A 207 11.56 -3.57 -16.12
CA ASP A 207 10.65 -3.86 -17.26
C ASP A 207 9.43 -4.73 -16.86
N GLU A 208 9.38 -5.28 -15.63
CA GLU A 208 8.25 -6.06 -15.12
C GLU A 208 7.18 -5.12 -14.54
#